data_b50e6573d1d4085b953fff4ad13a954f
#
_entry.id   b50e6573d1d4085b953fff4ad13a954f
#
_cell.length_a   1.000
_cell.length_b   1.000
_cell.length_c   1.000
_cell.angle_alpha   90.00
_cell.angle_beta   90.00
_cell.angle_gamma   90.00
#
_symmetry.space_group_name_H-M   'P 1'
#
loop_
_entity.id
_entity.type
_entity.pdbx_description
1 polymer ?
#
loop_
_entity_poly.entity_id
_entity_poly.type
_entity_poly.pdbx_seq_one_letter_code
_entity_poly.pdbx_strand_id
1 'polypeptide(L)'
;MKFHKKRMLAALCAAAAVSAMSAVPAMADPLSELRIWGPVTVNSENQLTIDNQSQQSYTGEVVIHLSEDTKILNAASGMPVAADQLPSGETVYAYLSPVMTLSLPPQTTADVILTQIPADYRVPDYIEVKSFEAADGGYQLTAADGLVFQVSSDCPISPYLTRNMLYLENLYPGARCLVWSDGTTASRIMMFQPYGPEESGSEDTVQPHIQTGWVLESGEAGTASAQWLYYNPDGTLAKGWVEDGGKWYFLNLETGRMERGFVQVEGKTYYMQEDGSMLTGPRTFTPAADGSLS
;
A
#
# COMPACT_ATOMS: atom_id res chain seq x y z
N MET A 1 28.21 -90.97 -14.32
CA MET A 1 28.48 -89.62 -13.82
C MET A 1 27.41 -88.71 -14.37
N LYS A 2 26.37 -88.38 -13.60
CA LYS A 2 25.25 -87.49 -13.99
C LYS A 2 25.15 -86.31 -12.99
N PHE A 3 25.44 -85.11 -13.43
CA PHE A 3 25.33 -83.87 -12.64
C PHE A 3 23.88 -83.38 -12.63
N HIS A 4 23.30 -83.33 -11.46
CA HIS A 4 22.00 -82.74 -11.26
C HIS A 4 22.16 -81.23 -11.00
N LYS A 5 21.61 -80.40 -11.91
CA LYS A 5 21.46 -78.93 -11.69
C LYS A 5 20.22 -78.68 -10.84
N LYS A 6 20.43 -78.26 -9.60
CA LYS A 6 19.37 -77.70 -8.78
C LYS A 6 19.03 -76.31 -9.23
N ARG A 7 17.79 -76.07 -9.67
CA ARG A 7 17.26 -74.72 -9.92
C ARG A 7 16.81 -74.13 -8.57
N MET A 8 17.44 -73.01 -8.15
CA MET A 8 16.95 -72.18 -7.07
C MET A 8 15.84 -71.29 -7.61
N LEU A 9 14.65 -71.39 -7.05
CA LEU A 9 13.54 -70.49 -7.29
C LEU A 9 13.68 -69.32 -6.31
N ALA A 10 13.97 -68.14 -6.81
CA ALA A 10 13.98 -66.92 -6.01
C ALA A 10 12.55 -66.38 -5.94
N ALA A 11 11.95 -66.41 -4.75
CA ALA A 11 10.65 -65.78 -4.48
C ALA A 11 10.87 -64.28 -4.34
N LEU A 12 10.26 -63.51 -5.25
CA LEU A 12 10.22 -62.05 -5.23
C LEU A 12 9.06 -61.61 -4.34
N CYS A 13 9.36 -61.22 -3.10
CA CYS A 13 8.36 -60.54 -2.25
C CYS A 13 8.22 -59.07 -2.72
N ALA A 14 7.14 -58.80 -3.42
CA ALA A 14 6.73 -57.41 -3.69
C ALA A 14 6.09 -56.81 -2.42
N ALA A 15 6.82 -55.97 -1.71
CA ALA A 15 6.25 -55.11 -0.65
C ALA A 15 5.52 -53.96 -1.32
N ALA A 16 4.20 -54.00 -1.26
CA ALA A 16 3.36 -52.86 -1.63
C ALA A 16 3.45 -51.78 -0.54
N ALA A 17 4.21 -50.73 -0.80
CA ALA A 17 4.17 -49.53 0.02
C ALA A 17 2.86 -48.79 -0.26
N VAL A 18 1.91 -48.88 0.67
CA VAL A 18 0.72 -48.03 0.68
C VAL A 18 1.18 -46.64 1.14
N SER A 19 1.40 -45.75 0.19
CA SER A 19 1.60 -44.32 0.47
C SER A 19 0.25 -43.77 0.96
N ALA A 20 0.11 -43.56 2.27
CA ALA A 20 -0.96 -42.74 2.80
C ALA A 20 -0.73 -41.31 2.32
N MET A 21 -1.38 -40.92 1.24
CA MET A 21 -1.56 -39.51 0.89
C MET A 21 -2.44 -38.90 1.97
N SER A 22 -1.82 -38.21 2.92
CA SER A 22 -2.52 -37.27 3.76
C SER A 22 -3.07 -36.18 2.84
N ALA A 23 -4.40 -36.18 2.64
CA ALA A 23 -5.09 -35.09 2.01
C ALA A 23 -4.87 -33.87 2.92
N VAL A 24 -3.95 -32.97 2.56
CA VAL A 24 -3.91 -31.62 3.11
C VAL A 24 -5.27 -31.02 2.70
N PRO A 25 -6.10 -30.53 3.65
CA PRO A 25 -7.27 -29.78 3.25
C PRO A 25 -6.79 -28.63 2.37
N ALA A 26 -7.26 -28.55 1.13
CA ALA A 26 -7.09 -27.39 0.31
C ALA A 26 -7.76 -26.24 1.08
N MET A 27 -6.96 -25.40 1.72
CA MET A 27 -7.44 -24.09 2.14
C MET A 27 -7.87 -23.42 0.84
N ALA A 28 -9.14 -23.03 0.74
CA ALA A 28 -9.59 -22.19 -0.35
C ALA A 28 -8.65 -20.98 -0.37
N ASP A 29 -7.98 -20.78 -1.49
CA ASP A 29 -7.19 -19.57 -1.68
C ASP A 29 -8.11 -18.38 -1.34
N PRO A 30 -7.63 -17.40 -0.56
CA PRO A 30 -8.40 -16.20 -0.32
C PRO A 30 -8.79 -15.64 -1.69
N LEU A 31 -10.07 -15.30 -1.86
CA LEU A 31 -10.58 -14.76 -3.11
C LEU A 31 -9.69 -13.59 -3.52
N SER A 32 -8.91 -13.77 -4.56
CA SER A 32 -8.02 -12.73 -5.08
C SER A 32 -8.85 -11.54 -5.55
N GLU A 33 -8.35 -10.34 -5.31
CA GLU A 33 -8.98 -9.12 -5.80
C GLU A 33 -9.19 -9.17 -7.31
N LEU A 34 -10.32 -8.65 -7.74
CA LEU A 34 -10.66 -8.61 -9.15
C LEU A 34 -10.18 -7.29 -9.74
N ARG A 35 -9.27 -7.35 -10.72
CA ARG A 35 -8.80 -6.17 -11.45
C ARG A 35 -9.66 -5.94 -12.68
N ILE A 36 -10.29 -4.78 -12.78
CA ILE A 36 -11.00 -4.32 -13.98
C ILE A 36 -10.41 -3.00 -14.48
N TRP A 37 -10.69 -2.66 -15.75
CA TRP A 37 -10.32 -1.38 -16.32
C TRP A 37 -11.32 -0.94 -17.38
N GLY A 38 -11.46 0.35 -17.55
CA GLY A 38 -12.32 0.94 -18.57
C GLY A 38 -12.64 2.41 -18.28
N PRO A 39 -13.41 3.06 -19.15
CA PRO A 39 -13.85 4.43 -18.92
C PRO A 39 -14.76 4.53 -17.70
N VAL A 40 -14.52 5.57 -16.91
CA VAL A 40 -15.26 5.84 -15.67
C VAL A 40 -16.32 6.91 -15.88
N THR A 41 -17.46 6.76 -15.21
CA THR A 41 -18.49 7.79 -15.06
C THR A 41 -18.74 7.99 -13.58
N VAL A 42 -18.65 9.23 -13.09
CA VAL A 42 -18.95 9.58 -11.71
C VAL A 42 -20.45 9.82 -11.59
N ASN A 43 -21.17 8.99 -10.84
CA ASN A 43 -22.62 9.08 -10.67
C ASN A 43 -23.00 9.99 -9.48
N SER A 44 -22.22 9.94 -8.41
CA SER A 44 -22.37 10.73 -7.20
C SER A 44 -21.04 10.77 -6.42
N GLU A 45 -21.00 11.49 -5.30
CA GLU A 45 -19.82 11.56 -4.42
C GLU A 45 -19.31 10.18 -3.98
N ASN A 46 -20.21 9.21 -3.79
CA ASN A 46 -19.89 7.89 -3.27
C ASN A 46 -20.14 6.75 -4.28
N GLN A 47 -20.37 7.06 -5.55
CA GLN A 47 -20.68 6.04 -6.54
C GLN A 47 -20.14 6.42 -7.92
N LEU A 48 -19.50 5.46 -8.56
CA LEU A 48 -19.07 5.56 -9.95
C LEU A 48 -19.42 4.29 -10.72
N THR A 49 -19.42 4.39 -12.04
CA THR A 49 -19.59 3.26 -12.96
C THR A 49 -18.35 3.14 -13.82
N ILE A 50 -17.83 1.94 -13.96
CA ILE A 50 -16.77 1.60 -14.92
C ILE A 50 -17.37 0.72 -16.01
N ASP A 51 -17.21 1.13 -17.27
CA ASP A 51 -17.51 0.25 -18.42
C ASP A 51 -16.32 -0.70 -18.61
N ASN A 52 -16.42 -1.86 -17.96
CA ASN A 52 -15.34 -2.82 -17.85
C ASN A 52 -15.00 -3.45 -19.20
N GLN A 53 -13.79 -3.22 -19.67
CA GLN A 53 -13.21 -3.75 -20.88
C GLN A 53 -12.22 -4.90 -20.62
N SER A 54 -11.99 -5.27 -19.34
CA SER A 54 -11.16 -6.43 -19.00
C SER A 54 -11.86 -7.73 -19.43
N GLN A 55 -11.06 -8.71 -19.87
CA GLN A 55 -11.58 -10.02 -20.25
C GLN A 55 -11.54 -11.03 -19.08
N GLN A 56 -11.17 -10.58 -17.90
CA GLN A 56 -10.98 -11.43 -16.70
C GLN A 56 -12.27 -11.58 -15.88
N SER A 57 -13.31 -10.80 -16.18
CA SER A 57 -14.56 -10.82 -15.44
C SER A 57 -15.72 -10.39 -16.33
N TYR A 58 -16.90 -10.07 -15.73
CA TYR A 58 -18.05 -9.51 -16.42
C TYR A 58 -17.66 -8.27 -17.24
N THR A 59 -17.91 -8.31 -18.54
CA THR A 59 -17.69 -7.19 -19.47
C THR A 59 -18.94 -6.33 -19.52
N GLY A 60 -18.77 -5.00 -19.46
CA GLY A 60 -19.84 -4.02 -19.41
C GLY A 60 -19.84 -3.21 -18.13
N GLU A 61 -20.91 -2.51 -17.85
CA GLU A 61 -21.02 -1.60 -16.71
C GLU A 61 -20.95 -2.34 -15.37
N VAL A 62 -20.06 -1.86 -14.49
CA VAL A 62 -19.94 -2.27 -13.10
C VAL A 62 -20.07 -1.05 -12.21
N VAL A 63 -20.99 -1.08 -11.26
CA VAL A 63 -21.19 0.02 -10.30
C VAL A 63 -20.29 -0.20 -9.11
N ILE A 64 -19.49 0.82 -8.79
CA ILE A 64 -18.54 0.82 -7.69
C ILE A 64 -19.05 1.76 -6.61
N HIS A 65 -19.21 1.25 -5.40
CA HIS A 65 -19.51 2.06 -4.22
C HIS A 65 -18.18 2.44 -3.56
N LEU A 66 -17.94 3.74 -3.42
CA LEU A 66 -16.79 4.28 -2.72
C LEU A 66 -17.06 4.27 -1.22
N SER A 67 -16.09 3.80 -0.45
CA SER A 67 -16.06 3.86 1.01
C SER A 67 -14.91 4.76 1.47
N GLU A 68 -14.83 5.03 2.76
CA GLU A 68 -13.70 5.73 3.37
C GLU A 68 -12.37 4.99 3.18
N ASP A 69 -12.44 3.66 3.00
CA ASP A 69 -11.27 2.81 2.76
C ASP A 69 -10.82 2.80 1.30
N THR A 70 -11.69 3.22 0.36
CA THR A 70 -11.36 3.25 -1.07
C THR A 70 -10.30 4.31 -1.36
N LYS A 71 -9.19 3.91 -1.96
CA LYS A 71 -8.09 4.80 -2.34
C LYS A 71 -8.13 5.10 -3.82
N ILE A 72 -8.40 6.35 -4.20
CA ILE A 72 -8.30 6.81 -5.58
C ILE A 72 -6.94 7.48 -5.74
N LEU A 73 -6.11 6.95 -6.63
CA LEU A 73 -4.70 7.32 -6.74
C LEU A 73 -4.31 7.68 -8.17
N ASN A 74 -3.44 8.67 -8.31
CA ASN A 74 -2.73 8.92 -9.56
C ASN A 74 -1.80 7.73 -9.86
N ALA A 75 -1.94 7.10 -11.02
CA ALA A 75 -1.20 5.89 -11.37
C ALA A 75 0.32 6.09 -11.41
N ALA A 76 0.81 7.26 -11.82
CA ALA A 76 2.23 7.53 -11.93
C ALA A 76 2.87 7.88 -10.57
N SER A 77 2.23 8.72 -9.78
CA SER A 77 2.79 9.20 -8.51
C SER A 77 2.40 8.37 -7.30
N GLY A 78 1.24 7.71 -7.32
CA GLY A 78 0.64 7.04 -6.17
C GLY A 78 -0.06 8.01 -5.19
N MET A 79 -0.14 9.31 -5.55
CA MET A 79 -0.76 10.31 -4.70
C MET A 79 -2.30 10.24 -4.77
N PRO A 80 -3.00 10.59 -3.68
CA PRO A 80 -4.45 10.64 -3.66
C PRO A 80 -5.02 11.61 -4.68
N VAL A 81 -6.14 11.22 -5.26
CA VAL A 81 -6.97 12.03 -6.15
C VAL A 81 -8.38 12.07 -5.56
N ALA A 82 -8.99 13.23 -5.47
CA ALA A 82 -10.36 13.34 -4.97
C ALA A 82 -11.36 12.77 -6.00
N ALA A 83 -12.45 12.17 -5.54
CA ALA A 83 -13.42 11.51 -6.41
C ALA A 83 -14.08 12.49 -7.42
N ASP A 84 -14.25 13.75 -7.05
CA ASP A 84 -14.75 14.83 -7.91
C ASP A 84 -13.75 15.29 -8.99
N GLN A 85 -12.48 14.91 -8.85
CA GLN A 85 -11.42 15.16 -9.83
C GLN A 85 -11.23 14.00 -10.82
N LEU A 86 -12.04 12.95 -10.72
CA LEU A 86 -12.02 11.87 -11.71
C LEU A 86 -12.59 12.39 -13.04
N PRO A 87 -11.79 12.38 -14.12
CA PRO A 87 -12.27 12.83 -15.42
C PRO A 87 -13.26 11.81 -15.99
N SER A 88 -14.51 12.24 -16.24
CA SER A 88 -15.51 11.35 -16.83
C SER A 88 -15.11 10.91 -18.24
N GLY A 89 -15.19 9.62 -18.49
CA GLY A 89 -14.82 9.00 -19.79
C GLY A 89 -13.33 8.62 -19.88
N GLU A 90 -12.49 8.97 -18.93
CA GLU A 90 -11.11 8.47 -18.90
C GLU A 90 -11.04 7.03 -18.39
N THR A 91 -10.05 6.29 -18.89
CA THR A 91 -9.79 4.93 -18.45
C THR A 91 -9.18 4.93 -17.07
N VAL A 92 -9.77 4.15 -16.17
CA VAL A 92 -9.23 3.86 -14.83
C VAL A 92 -8.97 2.36 -14.70
N TYR A 93 -8.12 1.98 -13.75
CA TYR A 93 -7.96 0.61 -13.28
C TYR A 93 -8.48 0.52 -11.86
N ALA A 94 -9.32 -0.47 -11.59
CA ALA A 94 -9.89 -0.68 -10.26
C ALA A 94 -9.61 -2.10 -9.75
N TYR A 95 -9.20 -2.18 -8.50
CA TYR A 95 -9.04 -3.42 -7.75
C TYR A 95 -10.24 -3.56 -6.83
N LEU A 96 -11.08 -4.54 -7.12
CA LEU A 96 -12.40 -4.71 -6.56
C LEU A 96 -12.45 -5.84 -5.56
N SER A 97 -13.34 -5.71 -4.58
CA SER A 97 -13.79 -6.87 -3.80
C SER A 97 -14.31 -7.96 -4.73
N PRO A 98 -13.94 -9.22 -4.54
CA PRO A 98 -14.44 -10.33 -5.34
C PRO A 98 -15.94 -10.60 -5.12
N VAL A 99 -16.53 -9.99 -4.09
CA VAL A 99 -17.96 -10.11 -3.78
C VAL A 99 -18.72 -9.05 -4.57
N MET A 100 -19.61 -9.52 -5.48
CA MET A 100 -20.49 -8.66 -6.28
C MET A 100 -21.94 -9.03 -6.07
N THR A 101 -22.82 -8.04 -6.26
CA THR A 101 -24.27 -8.30 -6.31
C THR A 101 -24.65 -9.02 -7.60
N LEU A 102 -25.77 -9.77 -7.57
CA LEU A 102 -26.34 -10.42 -8.75
C LEU A 102 -27.24 -9.48 -9.57
N SER A 103 -27.18 -8.17 -9.33
CA SER A 103 -27.91 -7.17 -10.11
C SER A 103 -27.29 -6.96 -11.50
N LEU A 104 -28.02 -6.30 -12.39
CA LEU A 104 -27.54 -5.84 -13.68
C LEU A 104 -27.77 -4.31 -13.79
N PRO A 105 -26.70 -3.51 -13.80
CA PRO A 105 -25.29 -3.90 -13.67
C PRO A 105 -24.95 -4.45 -12.28
N PRO A 106 -23.89 -5.29 -12.17
CA PRO A 106 -23.38 -5.78 -10.89
C PRO A 106 -22.77 -4.63 -10.08
N GLN A 107 -22.82 -4.74 -8.76
CA GLN A 107 -22.33 -3.71 -7.85
C GLN A 107 -21.34 -4.31 -6.86
N THR A 108 -20.29 -3.55 -6.53
CA THR A 108 -19.25 -3.95 -5.59
C THR A 108 -18.58 -2.73 -4.97
N THR A 109 -17.53 -2.93 -4.17
CA THR A 109 -16.62 -1.91 -3.63
C THR A 109 -15.24 -2.06 -4.26
N ALA A 110 -14.44 -1.00 -4.21
CA ALA A 110 -13.05 -1.03 -4.63
C ALA A 110 -12.12 -0.69 -3.45
N ASP A 111 -10.99 -1.38 -3.38
CA ASP A 111 -9.90 -1.04 -2.47
C ASP A 111 -9.04 0.09 -3.06
N VAL A 112 -8.70 -0.04 -4.35
CA VAL A 112 -7.87 0.94 -5.05
C VAL A 112 -8.43 1.23 -6.44
N ILE A 113 -8.44 2.51 -6.82
CA ILE A 113 -8.73 2.99 -8.17
C ILE A 113 -7.53 3.81 -8.64
N LEU A 114 -6.95 3.43 -9.77
CA LEU A 114 -5.83 4.12 -10.42
C LEU A 114 -6.35 4.95 -11.58
N THR A 115 -6.07 6.25 -11.55
CA THR A 115 -6.53 7.25 -12.53
C THR A 115 -5.37 8.10 -13.04
N GLN A 116 -5.65 9.04 -13.94
CA GLN A 116 -4.64 9.95 -14.53
C GLN A 116 -3.46 9.17 -15.10
N ILE A 117 -3.76 8.14 -15.88
CA ILE A 117 -2.77 7.24 -16.46
C ILE A 117 -2.13 7.90 -17.67
N PRO A 118 -0.81 8.17 -17.68
CA PRO A 118 -0.14 8.73 -18.85
C PRO A 118 -0.24 7.79 -20.07
N ALA A 119 -0.17 8.35 -21.29
CA ALA A 119 -0.11 7.55 -22.49
C ALA A 119 1.10 6.60 -22.46
N ASP A 120 0.91 5.37 -22.92
CA ASP A 120 1.93 4.30 -22.96
C ASP A 120 2.53 3.95 -21.59
N TYR A 121 1.83 4.29 -20.49
CA TYR A 121 2.29 4.03 -19.14
C TYR A 121 1.82 2.66 -18.65
N ARG A 122 2.78 1.87 -18.13
CA ARG A 122 2.44 0.63 -17.43
C ARG A 122 1.84 0.98 -16.06
N VAL A 123 0.56 0.65 -15.90
CA VAL A 123 -0.15 0.84 -14.63
C VAL A 123 0.45 -0.07 -13.55
N PRO A 124 0.75 0.47 -12.36
CA PRO A 124 1.30 -0.33 -11.27
C PRO A 124 0.30 -1.40 -10.81
N ASP A 125 0.83 -2.46 -10.23
CA ASP A 125 0.05 -3.57 -9.70
C ASP A 125 -0.20 -3.36 -8.20
N TYR A 126 -1.48 -3.38 -7.78
CA TYR A 126 -1.86 -3.42 -6.38
C TYR A 126 -1.92 -4.89 -5.96
N ILE A 127 -1.15 -5.24 -4.94
CA ILE A 127 -0.93 -6.63 -4.53
C ILE A 127 -1.00 -6.80 -3.03
N GLU A 128 -1.30 -8.02 -2.60
CA GLU A 128 -0.99 -8.51 -1.27
C GLU A 128 0.29 -9.35 -1.32
N VAL A 129 1.25 -9.07 -0.44
CA VAL A 129 2.51 -9.81 -0.35
C VAL A 129 2.24 -11.20 0.19
N LYS A 130 2.56 -12.25 -0.57
CA LYS A 130 2.55 -13.63 -0.10
C LYS A 130 3.88 -14.03 0.53
N SER A 131 4.99 -13.69 -0.13
CA SER A 131 6.34 -13.88 0.41
C SER A 131 7.29 -12.82 -0.13
N PHE A 132 8.34 -12.54 0.66
CA PHE A 132 9.45 -11.66 0.29
C PHE A 132 10.75 -12.33 0.75
N GLU A 133 11.53 -12.81 -0.17
CA GLU A 133 12.68 -13.67 0.09
C GLU A 133 13.94 -13.15 -0.60
N ALA A 134 15.10 -13.36 0.02
CA ALA A 134 16.36 -13.02 -0.59
C ALA A 134 16.59 -13.89 -1.84
N ALA A 135 17.06 -13.26 -2.93
CA ALA A 135 17.37 -13.89 -4.20
C ALA A 135 18.69 -13.34 -4.75
N ASP A 136 19.21 -13.95 -5.81
CA ASP A 136 20.45 -13.48 -6.45
C ASP A 136 20.29 -12.04 -6.93
N GLY A 137 21.10 -11.13 -6.36
CA GLY A 137 21.10 -9.72 -6.73
C GLY A 137 20.02 -8.84 -6.06
N GLY A 138 19.33 -9.35 -5.04
CA GLY A 138 18.30 -8.60 -4.31
C GLY A 138 17.28 -9.50 -3.63
N TYR A 139 16.01 -9.32 -3.96
CA TYR A 139 14.89 -10.05 -3.38
C TYR A 139 13.90 -10.50 -4.46
N GLN A 140 13.14 -11.54 -4.16
CA GLN A 140 11.95 -11.93 -4.89
C GLN A 140 10.71 -11.66 -4.05
N LEU A 141 9.80 -10.84 -4.59
CA LEU A 141 8.49 -10.57 -4.03
C LEU A 141 7.47 -11.42 -4.79
N THR A 142 6.74 -12.25 -4.06
CA THR A 142 5.63 -13.04 -4.61
C THR A 142 4.32 -12.51 -4.04
N ALA A 143 3.39 -12.16 -4.90
CA ALA A 143 2.07 -11.71 -4.54
C ALA A 143 1.08 -12.87 -4.34
N ALA A 144 0.00 -12.63 -3.61
CA ALA A 144 -1.04 -13.63 -3.34
C ALA A 144 -1.76 -14.10 -4.62
N ASP A 145 -1.88 -13.21 -5.62
CA ASP A 145 -2.45 -13.50 -6.95
C ASP A 145 -1.49 -14.27 -7.89
N GLY A 146 -0.25 -14.54 -7.43
CA GLY A 146 0.77 -15.28 -8.16
C GLY A 146 1.71 -14.42 -8.99
N LEU A 147 1.57 -13.10 -9.02
CA LEU A 147 2.56 -12.21 -9.62
C LEU A 147 3.90 -12.34 -8.88
N VAL A 148 5.00 -12.29 -9.62
CA VAL A 148 6.35 -12.38 -9.09
C VAL A 148 7.17 -11.21 -9.60
N PHE A 149 7.81 -10.49 -8.66
CA PHE A 149 8.68 -9.36 -8.97
C PHE A 149 10.11 -9.61 -8.47
N GLN A 150 11.08 -9.25 -9.30
CA GLN A 150 12.47 -9.11 -8.89
C GLN A 150 12.65 -7.71 -8.30
N VAL A 151 13.15 -7.63 -7.09
CA VAL A 151 13.32 -6.38 -6.35
C VAL A 151 14.81 -6.19 -6.06
N SER A 152 15.43 -5.16 -6.66
CA SER A 152 16.81 -4.81 -6.36
C SER A 152 16.95 -4.37 -4.90
N SER A 153 18.11 -4.58 -4.28
CA SER A 153 18.39 -4.15 -2.90
C SER A 153 18.30 -2.64 -2.69
N ASP A 154 18.40 -1.86 -3.77
CA ASP A 154 18.27 -0.40 -3.80
C ASP A 154 16.89 0.07 -4.31
N CYS A 155 15.93 -0.85 -4.52
CA CYS A 155 14.58 -0.49 -4.95
C CYS A 155 13.93 0.44 -3.92
N PRO A 156 13.49 1.65 -4.33
CA PRO A 156 12.87 2.58 -3.42
C PRO A 156 11.54 2.03 -2.90
N ILE A 157 11.39 2.03 -1.59
CA ILE A 157 10.15 1.73 -0.89
C ILE A 157 9.71 2.93 -0.08
N SER A 158 8.43 3.22 -0.08
CA SER A 158 7.84 4.31 0.69
C SER A 158 6.52 3.89 1.34
N PRO A 159 6.18 4.45 2.49
CA PRO A 159 4.85 4.28 3.05
C PRO A 159 3.83 5.17 2.31
N TYR A 160 2.57 4.75 2.32
CA TYR A 160 1.47 5.57 1.86
C TYR A 160 1.15 6.67 2.87
N LEU A 161 1.19 7.94 2.44
CA LEU A 161 0.80 9.14 3.20
C LEU A 161 1.47 9.33 4.57
N THR A 162 2.57 8.66 4.86
CA THR A 162 3.35 8.87 6.08
C THR A 162 4.78 9.27 5.75
N ARG A 163 5.51 9.88 6.72
CA ARG A 163 6.93 10.25 6.57
C ARG A 163 7.88 9.22 7.18
N ASN A 164 7.36 8.11 7.66
CA ASN A 164 8.19 7.07 8.26
C ASN A 164 9.15 6.50 7.21
N MET A 165 10.39 6.29 7.61
CA MET A 165 11.34 5.59 6.75
C MET A 165 10.95 4.11 6.68
N LEU A 166 10.81 3.59 5.48
CA LEU A 166 10.65 2.17 5.23
C LEU A 166 11.89 1.62 4.54
N TYR A 167 12.20 0.38 4.88
CA TYR A 167 13.22 -0.44 4.25
C TYR A 167 12.55 -1.67 3.64
N LEU A 168 13.19 -2.31 2.68
CA LEU A 168 12.67 -3.52 2.04
C LEU A 168 12.40 -4.65 3.05
N GLU A 169 13.20 -4.71 4.12
CA GLU A 169 13.04 -5.68 5.21
C GLU A 169 11.76 -5.48 6.03
N ASN A 170 11.08 -4.33 5.85
CA ASN A 170 9.78 -4.10 6.48
C ASN A 170 8.62 -4.72 5.70
N LEU A 171 8.86 -5.28 4.49
CA LEU A 171 7.85 -6.03 3.77
C LEU A 171 7.56 -7.36 4.49
N TYR A 172 6.28 -7.64 4.72
CA TYR A 172 5.82 -8.84 5.40
C TYR A 172 4.66 -9.51 4.65
N PRO A 173 4.44 -10.82 4.80
CA PRO A 173 3.28 -11.49 4.24
C PRO A 173 1.96 -10.87 4.72
N GLY A 174 1.04 -10.59 3.80
CA GLY A 174 -0.21 -9.88 4.05
C GLY A 174 -0.14 -8.37 3.84
N ALA A 175 1.06 -7.78 3.68
CA ALA A 175 1.19 -6.35 3.37
C ALA A 175 0.54 -6.01 2.03
N ARG A 176 -0.21 -4.91 1.98
CA ARG A 176 -0.79 -4.37 0.75
C ARG A 176 0.15 -3.34 0.15
N CYS A 177 0.50 -3.51 -1.10
CA CYS A 177 1.47 -2.67 -1.80
C CYS A 177 0.99 -2.28 -3.19
N LEU A 178 1.42 -1.08 -3.64
CA LEU A 178 1.40 -0.70 -5.04
C LEU A 178 2.83 -0.85 -5.58
N VAL A 179 2.98 -1.65 -6.64
CA VAL A 179 4.29 -1.98 -7.22
C VAL A 179 4.37 -1.45 -8.64
N TRP A 180 5.27 -0.51 -8.87
CA TRP A 180 5.65 -0.07 -10.21
C TRP A 180 6.74 -0.99 -10.74
N SER A 181 6.58 -1.50 -11.94
CA SER A 181 7.54 -2.46 -12.51
C SER A 181 7.76 -2.26 -14.00
N ASP A 182 8.94 -2.66 -14.46
CA ASP A 182 9.23 -2.88 -15.86
C ASP A 182 9.41 -4.40 -16.09
N GLY A 183 8.47 -4.96 -16.84
CA GLY A 183 8.35 -6.41 -16.91
C GLY A 183 8.10 -7.02 -15.53
N THR A 184 9.02 -7.83 -15.05
CA THR A 184 9.00 -8.43 -13.70
C THR A 184 9.89 -7.72 -12.70
N THR A 185 10.60 -6.65 -13.09
CA THR A 185 11.51 -5.93 -12.21
C THR A 185 10.78 -4.78 -11.55
N ALA A 186 10.66 -4.79 -10.22
CA ALA A 186 10.10 -3.69 -9.46
C ALA A 186 11.04 -2.47 -9.50
N SER A 187 10.49 -1.32 -9.87
CA SER A 187 11.20 -0.04 -9.90
C SER A 187 10.88 0.85 -8.70
N ARG A 188 9.74 0.63 -8.06
CA ARG A 188 9.30 1.32 -6.85
C ARG A 188 8.19 0.51 -6.17
N ILE A 189 8.16 0.56 -4.84
CA ILE A 189 7.11 -0.05 -4.03
C ILE A 189 6.52 1.02 -3.10
N MET A 190 5.20 1.06 -2.98
CA MET A 190 4.50 1.84 -1.97
C MET A 190 3.65 0.92 -1.11
N MET A 191 3.87 0.96 0.20
CA MET A 191 3.22 0.08 1.17
C MET A 191 2.11 0.84 1.89
N PHE A 192 0.89 0.30 1.89
CA PHE A 192 -0.27 0.96 2.50
C PHE A 192 -0.31 0.79 4.02
N GLN A 193 0.19 -0.32 4.53
CA GLN A 193 0.26 -0.60 5.96
C GLN A 193 1.72 -0.90 6.32
N PRO A 194 2.50 0.10 6.73
CA PRO A 194 3.94 -0.05 6.96
C PRO A 194 4.31 -0.89 8.20
N TYR A 195 3.32 -1.23 9.01
CA TYR A 195 3.51 -2.07 10.19
C TYR A 195 2.67 -3.34 10.05
N GLY A 196 3.30 -4.49 10.27
CA GLY A 196 2.65 -5.79 10.26
C GLY A 196 1.47 -5.85 11.24
N PRO A 197 0.56 -6.80 11.07
CA PRO A 197 -0.37 -7.13 12.14
C PRO A 197 0.50 -7.46 13.36
N GLU A 198 0.32 -6.72 14.46
CA GLU A 198 0.89 -7.11 15.74
C GLU A 198 0.48 -8.56 15.98
N GLU A 199 1.42 -9.40 16.41
CA GLU A 199 1.14 -10.81 16.72
C GLU A 199 -0.07 -10.86 17.66
N SER A 200 -1.24 -11.10 17.07
CA SER A 200 -2.48 -11.24 17.84
C SER A 200 -2.46 -12.58 18.56
N GLY A 201 -1.85 -12.57 19.73
CA GLY A 201 -2.20 -13.54 20.75
C GLY A 201 -3.63 -13.27 21.21
N SER A 202 -4.56 -14.19 20.87
CA SER A 202 -5.88 -14.42 21.45
C SER A 202 -6.98 -13.36 21.35
N GLU A 203 -8.05 -13.80 20.62
CA GLU A 203 -9.48 -13.59 20.90
C GLU A 203 -10.06 -12.18 21.05
N ASP A 204 -10.94 -11.86 20.06
CA ASP A 204 -12.12 -10.99 20.19
C ASP A 204 -11.96 -9.64 20.88
N THR A 205 -11.33 -8.70 20.15
CA THR A 205 -11.77 -7.29 20.18
C THR A 205 -11.30 -6.61 18.90
N VAL A 206 -12.24 -6.07 18.12
CA VAL A 206 -11.96 -5.07 17.07
C VAL A 206 -11.28 -3.89 17.76
N GLN A 207 -9.94 -3.86 17.77
CA GLN A 207 -9.19 -2.70 18.20
C GLN A 207 -9.13 -1.72 17.01
N PRO A 208 -9.46 -0.45 17.20
CA PRO A 208 -9.29 0.56 16.17
C PRO A 208 -7.80 0.63 15.80
N HIS A 209 -7.50 0.65 14.50
CA HIS A 209 -6.15 0.90 14.00
C HIS A 209 -5.61 2.18 14.60
N ILE A 210 -4.67 2.06 15.52
CA ILE A 210 -4.01 3.21 16.13
C ILE A 210 -3.06 3.79 15.08
N GLN A 211 -3.45 4.88 14.44
CA GLN A 211 -2.54 5.67 13.61
C GLN A 211 -1.40 6.19 14.47
N THR A 212 -0.15 6.00 14.05
CA THR A 212 1.04 6.51 14.75
C THR A 212 1.99 7.20 13.77
N GLY A 213 2.77 8.18 14.25
CA GLY A 213 3.70 8.92 13.42
C GLY A 213 3.04 10.01 12.55
N TRP A 214 3.72 10.43 11.50
CA TRP A 214 3.28 11.52 10.63
C TRP A 214 2.19 11.08 9.66
N VAL A 215 1.12 11.84 9.59
CA VAL A 215 -0.03 11.65 8.69
C VAL A 215 -0.29 12.93 7.91
N LEU A 216 -0.41 12.84 6.60
CA LEU A 216 -0.83 13.95 5.75
C LEU A 216 -2.34 14.13 5.87
N GLU A 217 -2.78 15.23 6.48
CA GLU A 217 -4.19 15.55 6.63
C GLU A 217 -4.77 16.13 5.32
N SER A 218 -4.02 17.02 4.66
CA SER A 218 -4.46 17.66 3.42
C SER A 218 -3.30 18.28 2.65
N GLY A 219 -3.52 18.61 1.39
CA GLY A 219 -2.50 19.17 0.49
C GLY A 219 -1.59 18.12 -0.13
N GLU A 220 -0.56 18.56 -0.83
CA GLU A 220 0.38 17.69 -1.53
C GLU A 220 1.68 17.59 -0.72
N ALA A 221 2.15 16.37 -0.46
CA ALA A 221 3.39 16.12 0.28
C ALA A 221 4.59 16.81 -0.40
N GLY A 222 5.41 17.50 0.41
CA GLY A 222 6.56 18.25 -0.10
C GLY A 222 6.24 19.66 -0.59
N THR A 223 4.99 20.10 -0.54
CA THR A 223 4.57 21.46 -0.86
C THR A 223 4.28 22.28 0.39
N ALA A 224 4.22 23.60 0.25
CA ALA A 224 3.83 24.51 1.33
C ALA A 224 2.37 24.31 1.78
N SER A 225 1.51 23.75 0.92
CA SER A 225 0.10 23.47 1.22
C SER A 225 -0.11 22.20 2.03
N ALA A 226 0.90 21.32 2.15
CA ALA A 226 0.78 20.08 2.91
C ALA A 226 0.55 20.36 4.39
N GLN A 227 -0.55 19.83 4.94
CA GLN A 227 -0.86 19.86 6.38
C GLN A 227 -0.55 18.50 6.97
N TRP A 228 0.28 18.46 8.01
CA TRP A 228 0.72 17.23 8.66
C TRP A 228 0.27 17.18 10.11
N LEU A 229 -0.18 15.99 10.52
CA LEU A 229 -0.46 15.61 11.90
C LEU A 229 0.59 14.59 12.36
N TYR A 230 0.76 14.46 13.66
CA TYR A 230 1.57 13.41 14.25
C TYR A 230 0.77 12.68 15.33
N TYR A 231 0.71 11.37 15.24
CA TYR A 231 0.05 10.53 16.24
C TYR A 231 1.10 9.84 17.11
N ASN A 232 0.90 9.92 18.41
CA ASN A 232 1.74 9.23 19.41
C ASN A 232 1.63 7.70 19.25
N PRO A 233 2.58 6.92 19.84
CA PRO A 233 2.50 5.44 19.82
C PRO A 233 1.20 4.87 20.40
N ASP A 234 0.50 5.62 21.23
CA ASP A 234 -0.80 5.25 21.80
C ASP A 234 -1.99 5.64 20.91
N GLY A 235 -1.73 6.18 19.70
CA GLY A 235 -2.75 6.64 18.75
C GLY A 235 -3.38 7.99 19.08
N THR A 236 -2.93 8.68 20.11
CA THR A 236 -3.42 10.03 20.40
C THR A 236 -2.77 11.07 19.48
N LEU A 237 -3.54 12.06 19.05
CA LEU A 237 -3.03 13.18 18.26
C LEU A 237 -2.04 14.00 19.11
N ALA A 238 -0.80 14.09 18.66
CA ALA A 238 0.22 14.87 19.32
C ALA A 238 -0.03 16.37 19.19
N LYS A 239 0.31 17.12 20.22
CA LYS A 239 0.24 18.58 20.26
C LYS A 239 1.47 19.11 20.98
N GLY A 240 1.97 20.27 20.56
CA GLY A 240 3.20 20.83 21.10
C GLY A 240 4.44 20.23 20.47
N TRP A 241 5.49 20.05 21.26
CA TRP A 241 6.77 19.57 20.76
C TRP A 241 6.79 18.07 20.53
N VAL A 242 7.30 17.66 19.38
CA VAL A 242 7.55 16.26 19.01
C VAL A 242 8.98 16.14 18.50
N GLU A 243 9.68 15.13 18.98
CA GLU A 243 10.98 14.72 18.45
C GLU A 243 10.79 13.49 17.57
N ASP A 244 11.24 13.58 16.31
CA ASP A 244 11.21 12.46 15.38
C ASP A 244 12.48 12.46 14.52
N GLY A 245 13.15 11.32 14.42
CA GLY A 245 14.39 11.19 13.64
C GLY A 245 15.52 12.15 14.06
N GLY A 246 15.60 12.54 15.34
CA GLY A 246 16.59 13.49 15.86
C GLY A 246 16.30 14.95 15.48
N LYS A 247 15.11 15.25 14.96
CA LYS A 247 14.63 16.60 14.67
C LYS A 247 13.42 16.94 15.53
N TRP A 248 13.31 18.23 15.89
CA TRP A 248 12.17 18.73 16.64
C TRP A 248 11.14 19.39 15.72
N TYR A 249 9.88 19.14 15.99
CA TYR A 249 8.72 19.70 15.29
C TYR A 249 7.77 20.31 16.31
N PHE A 250 6.99 21.30 15.90
CA PHE A 250 5.95 21.86 16.75
C PHE A 250 4.58 21.67 16.10
N LEU A 251 3.68 21.05 16.85
CA LEU A 251 2.31 20.82 16.46
C LEU A 251 1.43 21.86 17.16
N ASN A 252 0.56 22.48 16.40
CA ASN A 252 -0.40 23.47 16.92
C ASN A 252 -1.18 22.91 18.10
N LEU A 253 -1.26 23.68 19.18
CA LEU A 253 -1.87 23.20 20.43
C LEU A 253 -3.40 23.00 20.33
N GLU A 254 -4.06 23.64 19.38
CA GLU A 254 -5.50 23.52 19.15
C GLU A 254 -5.80 22.43 18.12
N THR A 255 -5.16 22.51 16.95
CA THR A 255 -5.47 21.68 15.78
C THR A 255 -4.61 20.43 15.66
N GLY A 256 -3.44 20.37 16.30
CA GLY A 256 -2.46 19.29 16.13
C GLY A 256 -1.66 19.37 14.82
N ARG A 257 -1.90 20.37 13.96
CA ARG A 257 -1.20 20.53 12.68
C ARG A 257 0.23 20.96 12.87
N MET A 258 1.13 20.45 12.05
CA MET A 258 2.54 20.83 12.05
C MET A 258 2.72 22.29 11.64
N GLU A 259 3.39 23.05 12.48
CA GLU A 259 3.67 24.47 12.24
C GLU A 259 4.93 24.66 11.39
N ARG A 260 4.96 25.76 10.63
CA ARG A 260 6.09 26.24 9.83
C ARG A 260 6.29 27.73 10.03
N GLY A 261 7.51 28.21 9.76
CA GLY A 261 7.84 29.62 9.96
C GLY A 261 8.09 29.97 11.43
N PHE A 262 7.78 31.18 11.82
CA PHE A 262 7.99 31.67 13.20
C PHE A 262 6.84 31.22 14.12
N VAL A 263 7.21 30.54 15.20
CA VAL A 263 6.28 30.03 16.22
C VAL A 263 6.70 30.56 17.58
N GLN A 264 5.74 31.07 18.34
CA GLN A 264 5.97 31.51 19.73
C GLN A 264 5.45 30.46 20.72
N VAL A 265 6.36 29.99 21.59
CA VAL A 265 6.07 29.03 22.63
C VAL A 265 6.68 29.54 23.95
N GLU A 266 5.87 29.71 24.96
CA GLU A 266 6.30 30.15 26.31
C GLU A 266 7.18 31.42 26.28
N GLY A 267 6.85 32.38 25.42
CA GLY A 267 7.55 33.65 25.28
C GLY A 267 8.88 33.57 24.53
N LYS A 268 9.21 32.43 23.96
CA LYS A 268 10.37 32.24 23.07
C LYS A 268 9.90 32.09 21.62
N THR A 269 10.68 32.58 20.69
CA THR A 269 10.41 32.46 19.25
C THR A 269 11.33 31.40 18.65
N TYR A 270 10.72 30.44 17.97
CA TYR A 270 11.40 29.39 17.22
C TYR A 270 11.11 29.55 15.74
N TYR A 271 11.98 29.04 14.88
CA TYR A 271 11.74 28.98 13.44
C TYR A 271 11.64 27.52 12.99
N MET A 272 10.47 27.17 12.46
CA MET A 272 10.20 25.87 11.87
C MET A 272 10.46 25.97 10.37
N GLN A 273 11.31 25.11 9.83
CA GLN A 273 11.72 25.09 8.44
C GLN A 273 10.56 24.66 7.51
N GLU A 274 10.76 24.66 6.21
CA GLU A 274 9.74 24.25 5.24
C GLU A 274 9.34 22.78 5.41
N ASP A 275 10.27 21.93 5.86
CA ASP A 275 10.00 20.52 6.19
C ASP A 275 9.35 20.35 7.58
N GLY A 276 9.08 21.44 8.28
CA GLY A 276 8.50 21.49 9.62
C GLY A 276 9.53 21.30 10.75
N SER A 277 10.78 20.98 10.46
CA SER A 277 11.78 20.78 11.51
C SER A 277 12.26 22.11 12.10
N MET A 278 12.52 22.12 13.42
CA MET A 278 13.06 23.29 14.12
C MET A 278 14.47 23.63 13.63
N LEU A 279 14.72 24.91 13.37
CA LEU A 279 16.04 25.42 13.03
C LEU A 279 16.97 25.33 14.27
N THR A 280 18.08 24.61 14.15
CA THR A 280 19.04 24.42 15.24
C THR A 280 20.36 25.14 15.03
N GLY A 281 20.53 25.82 13.90
CA GLY A 281 21.75 26.55 13.55
C GLY A 281 21.48 27.96 13.02
N PRO A 282 22.52 28.76 12.71
CA PRO A 282 22.34 30.10 12.17
C PRO A 282 21.73 30.07 10.76
N ARG A 283 20.68 30.88 10.53
CA ARG A 283 20.06 31.12 9.22
C ARG A 283 19.95 32.63 8.97
N THR A 284 20.25 33.05 7.75
CA THR A 284 20.06 34.44 7.34
C THR A 284 18.68 34.58 6.69
N PHE A 285 17.90 35.53 7.19
CA PHE A 285 16.60 35.89 6.60
C PHE A 285 16.77 37.17 5.80
N THR A 286 16.25 37.20 4.58
CA THR A 286 16.26 38.42 3.74
C THR A 286 14.87 39.03 3.80
N PRO A 287 14.74 40.28 4.28
CA PRO A 287 13.47 40.96 4.29
C PRO A 287 12.93 41.18 2.88
N ALA A 288 11.64 40.93 2.67
CA ALA A 288 10.93 41.39 1.49
C ALA A 288 10.75 42.93 1.51
N ALA A 289 10.25 43.50 0.39
CA ALA A 289 10.08 44.94 0.26
C ALA A 289 9.11 45.57 1.29
N ASP A 290 8.22 44.77 1.83
CA ASP A 290 7.28 45.12 2.90
C ASP A 290 7.82 44.89 4.33
N GLY A 291 9.08 44.44 4.44
CA GLY A 291 9.76 44.15 5.71
C GLY A 291 9.43 42.77 6.29
N SER A 292 8.66 41.94 5.63
CA SER A 292 8.42 40.55 6.06
C SER A 292 9.65 39.68 5.90
N LEU A 293 9.82 38.69 6.79
CA LEU A 293 10.91 37.71 6.74
C LEU A 293 10.32 36.34 6.33
N SER A 294 10.91 35.73 5.33
CA SER A 294 10.54 34.43 4.84
C SER A 294 11.75 33.47 4.81
#